data_2cea2bcd2227bb03e0d4589e625cca91
#
_entry.id   2cea2bcd2227bb03e0d4589e625cca91
#
_cell.length_a   1.000
_cell.length_b   1.000
_cell.length_c   1.000
_cell.angle_alpha   90.00
_cell.angle_beta   90.00
_cell.angle_gamma   90.00
#
_symmetry.space_group_name_H-M   'P 1'
#
loop_
_entity.id
_entity.type
_entity.pdbx_description
1 polymer ?
#
loop_
_entity_poly.entity_id
_entity_poly.type
_entity_poly.pdbx_seq_one_letter_code
_entity_poly.pdbx_strand_id
1 'polypeptide(L)'
;LEGEDPSPWDLWKPIWDGLEVFTNRSEAAVRREVFNDTLKRTGNIAEAQKQAIEVLNFARRGNNPVLKYVTVATPFLNARIQGMDLVYRALSGKTMPADRRSRAMALVGTYTKAAILLGSTMLYYMMVRDDEQYEEQSEMDKNLFYFFPTESGRPIRMPIPFEIGLIFKTIPELIMRLMDGTVTPREAATNLGTQTLETFSITPPQIVKPLVEVYFNRNFYTGRPIEPYYMDRKMQEGFKQRPTTNEFAKFLSQDLGLSRVGYSPLDVEHLLSGYGGTLGVYGMAAIDSIMKSEAFIGDKTLIKPYEDWRDNAMARRFFGQRFPSGTLERYYQLQKDVDQIVGSINAAQTPEERERRAAGRKTMLQTVRKSGTPDPSLANIKESVKKFRDQIRFIGEQDIDAQEKAKRIDKVKKQRTDYLNTYLPLVIEKY
;
A
#
# COMPACT_ATOMS: atom_id res chain seq x y z
N LEU A 1 -20.13 -5.04 -48.46
CA LEU A 1 -19.86 -5.60 -47.14
C LEU A 1 -18.39 -5.32 -46.83
N GLU A 2 -18.10 -4.08 -46.45
CA GLU A 2 -16.80 -3.68 -45.93
C GLU A 2 -16.68 -4.30 -44.54
N GLY A 3 -15.80 -5.28 -44.38
CA GLY A 3 -15.40 -5.79 -43.09
C GLY A 3 -14.55 -4.72 -42.43
N GLU A 4 -15.04 -4.10 -41.36
CA GLU A 4 -14.22 -3.26 -40.48
C GLU A 4 -13.09 -4.15 -39.93
N ASP A 5 -11.84 -3.70 -40.07
CA ASP A 5 -10.71 -4.37 -39.46
C ASP A 5 -10.93 -4.43 -37.95
N PRO A 6 -10.73 -5.58 -37.30
CA PRO A 6 -10.98 -5.75 -35.87
C PRO A 6 -10.12 -4.76 -35.08
N SER A 7 -10.79 -3.91 -34.33
CA SER A 7 -10.13 -2.98 -33.40
C SER A 7 -9.31 -3.78 -32.37
N PRO A 8 -8.14 -3.29 -31.91
CA PRO A 8 -7.42 -3.91 -30.79
C PRO A 8 -8.28 -4.14 -29.55
N TRP A 9 -9.37 -3.38 -29.39
CA TRP A 9 -10.35 -3.54 -28.32
C TRP A 9 -11.22 -4.81 -28.48
N ASP A 10 -11.41 -5.31 -29.68
CA ASP A 10 -12.24 -6.49 -29.93
C ASP A 10 -11.60 -7.76 -29.38
N LEU A 11 -10.27 -7.79 -29.22
CA LEU A 11 -9.54 -8.89 -28.58
C LEU A 11 -9.82 -8.96 -27.06
N TRP A 12 -10.06 -7.82 -26.41
CA TRP A 12 -10.31 -7.74 -24.97
C TRP A 12 -11.79 -7.82 -24.60
N LYS A 13 -12.68 -7.57 -25.56
CA LYS A 13 -14.13 -7.57 -25.36
C LYS A 13 -14.65 -8.85 -24.73
N PRO A 14 -14.28 -10.08 -25.18
CA PRO A 14 -14.77 -11.31 -24.55
C PRO A 14 -14.35 -11.44 -23.08
N ILE A 15 -13.17 -10.93 -22.71
CA ILE A 15 -12.67 -10.94 -21.33
C ILE A 15 -13.50 -9.97 -20.50
N TRP A 16 -13.78 -8.77 -21.00
CA TRP A 16 -14.60 -7.77 -20.31
C TRP A 16 -16.04 -8.26 -20.15
N ASP A 17 -16.63 -8.81 -21.20
CA ASP A 17 -17.98 -9.37 -21.15
C ASP A 17 -18.06 -10.53 -20.14
N GLY A 18 -17.04 -11.39 -20.11
CA GLY A 18 -16.92 -12.47 -19.12
C GLY A 18 -16.84 -11.97 -17.68
N LEU A 19 -16.03 -10.95 -17.43
CA LEU A 19 -15.89 -10.31 -16.11
C LEU A 19 -17.18 -9.60 -15.68
N GLU A 20 -17.83 -8.90 -16.61
CA GLU A 20 -19.11 -8.25 -16.35
C GLU A 20 -20.19 -9.26 -15.99
N VAL A 21 -20.31 -10.34 -16.75
CA VAL A 21 -21.25 -11.43 -16.47
C VAL A 21 -20.97 -12.06 -15.10
N PHE A 22 -19.69 -12.30 -14.77
CA PHE A 22 -19.30 -12.85 -13.48
C PHE A 22 -19.67 -11.90 -12.32
N THR A 23 -19.36 -10.61 -12.46
CA THR A 23 -19.65 -9.59 -11.44
C THR A 23 -21.16 -9.44 -11.24
N ASN A 24 -21.93 -9.32 -12.33
CA ASN A 24 -23.38 -9.16 -12.27
C ASN A 24 -24.06 -10.40 -11.69
N ARG A 25 -23.59 -11.61 -12.00
CA ARG A 25 -24.13 -12.86 -11.43
C ARG A 25 -23.81 -12.98 -9.95
N SER A 26 -22.59 -12.61 -9.52
CA SER A 26 -22.18 -12.62 -8.11
C SER A 26 -23.01 -11.64 -7.30
N GLU A 27 -23.21 -10.42 -7.80
CA GLU A 27 -24.06 -9.42 -7.15
C GLU A 27 -25.53 -9.89 -7.06
N ALA A 28 -26.07 -10.41 -8.16
CA ALA A 28 -27.44 -10.95 -8.18
C ALA A 28 -27.62 -12.12 -7.22
N ALA A 29 -26.60 -13.00 -7.07
CA ALA A 29 -26.64 -14.13 -6.15
C ALA A 29 -26.74 -13.66 -4.70
N VAL A 30 -25.90 -12.69 -4.29
CA VAL A 30 -25.91 -12.11 -2.95
C VAL A 30 -27.24 -11.42 -2.66
N ARG A 31 -27.75 -10.63 -3.59
CA ARG A 31 -29.05 -9.95 -3.44
C ARG A 31 -30.21 -10.94 -3.33
N ARG A 32 -30.19 -12.03 -4.11
CA ARG A 32 -31.18 -13.09 -4.05
C ARG A 32 -31.17 -13.80 -2.69
N GLU A 33 -29.99 -14.09 -2.16
CA GLU A 33 -29.83 -14.72 -0.84
C GLU A 33 -30.44 -13.85 0.25
N VAL A 34 -30.09 -12.56 0.29
CA VAL A 34 -30.64 -11.60 1.26
C VAL A 34 -32.16 -11.45 1.11
N PHE A 35 -32.65 -11.41 -0.12
CA PHE A 35 -34.11 -11.38 -0.39
C PHE A 35 -34.80 -12.61 0.19
N ASN A 36 -34.29 -13.81 -0.13
CA ASN A 36 -34.87 -15.07 0.31
C ASN A 36 -34.83 -15.23 1.83
N ASP A 37 -33.71 -14.88 2.46
CA ASP A 37 -33.58 -14.94 3.93
C ASP A 37 -34.56 -13.97 4.61
N THR A 38 -34.63 -12.73 4.12
CA THR A 38 -35.54 -11.73 4.67
C THR A 38 -36.98 -12.12 4.46
N LEU A 39 -37.36 -12.65 3.30
CA LEU A 39 -38.68 -13.10 3.01
C LEU A 39 -39.11 -14.27 3.93
N LYS A 40 -38.22 -15.26 4.11
CA LYS A 40 -38.47 -16.38 5.06
C LYS A 40 -38.67 -15.90 6.48
N ARG A 41 -37.90 -14.90 6.90
CA ARG A 41 -37.93 -14.37 8.26
C ARG A 41 -39.12 -13.45 8.53
N THR A 42 -39.50 -12.60 7.57
CA THR A 42 -40.52 -11.55 7.79
C THR A 42 -41.84 -11.81 7.10
N GLY A 43 -41.86 -12.68 6.08
CA GLY A 43 -43.05 -12.87 5.22
C GLY A 43 -43.41 -11.65 4.37
N ASN A 44 -42.63 -10.57 4.44
CA ASN A 44 -42.93 -9.29 3.79
C ASN A 44 -42.03 -9.07 2.56
N ILE A 45 -42.63 -9.10 1.37
CA ILE A 45 -41.96 -8.92 0.09
C ILE A 45 -41.34 -7.54 -0.02
N ALA A 46 -42.02 -6.49 0.43
CA ALA A 46 -41.49 -5.12 0.33
C ALA A 46 -40.25 -4.93 1.21
N GLU A 47 -40.23 -5.51 2.40
CA GLU A 47 -39.06 -5.50 3.28
C GLU A 47 -37.90 -6.32 2.67
N ALA A 48 -38.19 -7.49 2.10
CA ALA A 48 -37.21 -8.33 1.43
C ALA A 48 -36.58 -7.62 0.23
N GLN A 49 -37.38 -6.95 -0.60
CA GLN A 49 -36.88 -6.14 -1.73
C GLN A 49 -35.99 -4.98 -1.25
N LYS A 50 -36.43 -4.26 -0.22
CA LYS A 50 -35.66 -3.15 0.36
C LYS A 50 -34.31 -3.63 0.86
N GLN A 51 -34.25 -4.71 1.63
CA GLN A 51 -33.00 -5.27 2.15
C GLN A 51 -32.07 -5.75 1.03
N ALA A 52 -32.61 -6.41 0.01
CA ALA A 52 -31.84 -6.85 -1.15
C ALA A 52 -31.26 -5.70 -1.97
N ILE A 53 -31.99 -4.57 -2.10
CA ILE A 53 -31.50 -3.37 -2.80
C ILE A 53 -30.46 -2.63 -1.95
N GLU A 54 -30.59 -2.63 -0.63
CA GLU A 54 -29.64 -1.96 0.27
C GLU A 54 -28.27 -2.66 0.33
N VAL A 55 -28.21 -3.94 0.00
CA VAL A 55 -26.94 -4.66 -0.15
C VAL A 55 -26.20 -4.13 -1.39
N LEU A 56 -25.01 -3.55 -1.19
CA LEU A 56 -24.19 -3.01 -2.27
C LEU A 56 -24.88 -1.92 -3.12
N ASN A 57 -25.63 -1.04 -2.50
CA ASN A 57 -26.33 0.03 -3.22
C ASN A 57 -25.39 1.20 -3.57
N PHE A 58 -24.53 1.02 -4.56
CA PHE A 58 -23.60 2.06 -5.04
C PHE A 58 -24.30 3.28 -5.65
N ALA A 59 -25.59 3.20 -5.95
CA ALA A 59 -26.38 4.35 -6.42
C ALA A 59 -26.75 5.33 -5.28
N ARG A 60 -26.66 4.90 -4.03
CA ARG A 60 -26.96 5.76 -2.87
C ARG A 60 -25.81 6.75 -2.63
N ARG A 61 -25.98 8.00 -3.04
CA ARG A 61 -24.94 9.05 -2.96
C ARG A 61 -25.35 10.24 -2.07
N GLY A 62 -26.41 10.12 -1.28
CA GLY A 62 -26.95 11.23 -0.51
C GLY A 62 -27.58 12.33 -1.37
N ASN A 63 -28.07 13.39 -0.73
CA ASN A 63 -28.74 14.50 -1.42
C ASN A 63 -27.84 15.72 -1.67
N ASN A 64 -26.65 15.77 -1.03
CA ASN A 64 -25.74 16.91 -1.20
C ASN A 64 -25.09 16.88 -2.59
N PRO A 65 -25.22 17.95 -3.42
CA PRO A 65 -24.66 17.98 -4.77
C PRO A 65 -23.13 17.85 -4.78
N VAL A 66 -22.44 18.51 -3.84
CA VAL A 66 -20.98 18.45 -3.73
C VAL A 66 -20.52 17.03 -3.42
N LEU A 67 -21.19 16.35 -2.47
CA LEU A 67 -20.86 14.97 -2.12
C LEU A 67 -21.13 14.02 -3.28
N LYS A 68 -22.19 14.24 -4.06
CA LYS A 68 -22.44 13.47 -5.30
C LYS A 68 -21.29 13.62 -6.30
N TYR A 69 -20.81 14.83 -6.53
CA TYR A 69 -19.69 15.11 -7.43
C TYR A 69 -18.42 14.41 -6.94
N VAL A 70 -18.07 14.60 -5.69
CA VAL A 70 -16.87 14.04 -5.06
C VAL A 70 -16.89 12.52 -5.09
N THR A 71 -18.03 11.89 -4.78
CA THR A 71 -18.15 10.42 -4.80
C THR A 71 -18.17 9.82 -6.20
N VAL A 72 -18.54 10.58 -7.22
CA VAL A 72 -18.41 10.16 -8.63
C VAL A 72 -16.96 10.29 -9.09
N ALA A 73 -16.30 11.39 -8.71
CA ALA A 73 -14.93 11.67 -9.13
C ALA A 73 -13.89 10.77 -8.44
N THR A 74 -14.19 10.31 -7.21
CA THR A 74 -13.24 9.53 -6.40
C THR A 74 -13.66 8.06 -6.37
N PRO A 75 -12.92 7.16 -7.02
CA PRO A 75 -13.21 5.73 -7.01
C PRO A 75 -13.29 5.17 -5.59
N PHE A 76 -14.26 4.29 -5.36
CA PHE A 76 -14.50 3.60 -4.09
C PHE A 76 -14.87 4.49 -2.88
N LEU A 77 -14.80 5.81 -2.95
CA LEU A 77 -15.19 6.68 -1.84
C LEU A 77 -16.64 6.47 -1.42
N ASN A 78 -17.55 6.34 -2.40
CA ASN A 78 -18.96 6.05 -2.11
C ASN A 78 -19.13 4.69 -1.41
N ALA A 79 -18.40 3.68 -1.84
CA ALA A 79 -18.42 2.35 -1.20
C ALA A 79 -17.93 2.42 0.26
N ARG A 80 -16.87 3.16 0.51
CA ARG A 80 -16.31 3.36 1.86
C ARG A 80 -17.28 4.10 2.78
N ILE A 81 -17.90 5.19 2.30
CA ILE A 81 -18.91 5.92 3.07
C ILE A 81 -20.09 5.01 3.39
N GLN A 82 -20.54 4.20 2.45
CA GLN A 82 -21.64 3.26 2.68
C GLN A 82 -21.26 2.13 3.62
N GLY A 83 -20.04 1.60 3.54
CA GLY A 83 -19.52 0.62 4.49
C GLY A 83 -19.52 1.16 5.92
N MET A 84 -19.06 2.40 6.13
CA MET A 84 -19.10 3.06 7.43
C MET A 84 -20.53 3.33 7.90
N ASP A 85 -21.45 3.77 7.02
CA ASP A 85 -22.86 3.96 7.34
C ASP A 85 -23.52 2.63 7.74
N LEU A 86 -23.17 1.52 7.07
CA LEU A 86 -23.67 0.20 7.43
C LEU A 86 -23.23 -0.21 8.83
N VAL A 87 -21.94 -0.04 9.16
CA VAL A 87 -21.41 -0.33 10.50
C VAL A 87 -22.08 0.55 11.55
N TYR A 88 -22.20 1.86 11.28
CA TYR A 88 -22.88 2.80 12.17
C TYR A 88 -24.34 2.41 12.43
N ARG A 89 -25.10 2.07 11.37
CA ARG A 89 -26.48 1.65 11.50
C ARG A 89 -26.64 0.32 12.24
N ALA A 90 -25.73 -0.63 11.99
CA ALA A 90 -25.71 -1.90 12.69
C ALA A 90 -25.45 -1.72 14.19
N LEU A 91 -24.44 -0.93 14.56
CA LEU A 91 -24.10 -0.65 15.97
C LEU A 91 -25.15 0.22 16.67
N SER A 92 -25.79 1.17 15.96
CA SER A 92 -26.84 2.03 16.52
C SER A 92 -28.23 1.39 16.53
N GLY A 93 -28.40 0.20 15.96
CA GLY A 93 -29.67 -0.50 15.86
C GLY A 93 -30.68 0.13 14.88
N LYS A 94 -30.24 1.05 14.00
CA LYS A 94 -31.14 1.73 13.05
C LYS A 94 -31.64 0.84 11.91
N THR A 95 -30.99 -0.29 11.65
CA THR A 95 -31.41 -1.27 10.63
C THR A 95 -32.22 -2.43 11.22
N MET A 96 -32.57 -2.37 12.50
CA MET A 96 -33.14 -3.48 13.23
C MET A 96 -34.67 -3.42 13.24
N PRO A 97 -35.36 -4.57 13.51
CA PRO A 97 -36.80 -4.62 13.59
C PRO A 97 -37.39 -3.59 14.56
N ALA A 98 -38.59 -3.10 14.27
CA ALA A 98 -39.27 -2.12 15.11
C ALA A 98 -39.71 -2.73 16.47
N ASP A 99 -39.95 -4.04 16.52
CA ASP A 99 -40.29 -4.75 17.73
C ASP A 99 -39.13 -4.76 18.72
N ARG A 100 -39.46 -4.34 19.99
CA ARG A 100 -38.43 -4.14 21.04
C ARG A 100 -37.65 -5.41 21.37
N ARG A 101 -38.29 -6.58 21.37
CA ARG A 101 -37.64 -7.85 21.72
C ARG A 101 -36.70 -8.32 20.59
N SER A 102 -37.17 -8.32 19.35
CA SER A 102 -36.39 -8.69 18.18
C SER A 102 -35.21 -7.72 17.97
N ARG A 103 -35.42 -6.41 18.23
CA ARG A 103 -34.38 -5.40 18.20
C ARG A 103 -33.30 -5.64 19.25
N ALA A 104 -33.69 -5.98 20.49
CA ALA A 104 -32.73 -6.29 21.55
C ALA A 104 -31.87 -7.52 21.21
N MET A 105 -32.48 -8.59 20.69
CA MET A 105 -31.74 -9.80 20.26
C MET A 105 -30.78 -9.51 19.09
N ALA A 106 -31.22 -8.71 18.12
CA ALA A 106 -30.39 -8.32 17.00
C ALA A 106 -29.20 -7.44 17.42
N LEU A 107 -29.39 -6.52 18.38
CA LEU A 107 -28.33 -5.73 19.00
C LEU A 107 -27.33 -6.62 19.74
N VAL A 108 -27.80 -7.55 20.57
CA VAL A 108 -26.92 -8.50 21.26
C VAL A 108 -26.09 -9.28 20.25
N GLY A 109 -26.71 -9.81 19.17
CA GLY A 109 -25.99 -10.52 18.11
C GLY A 109 -24.94 -9.64 17.41
N THR A 110 -25.26 -8.37 17.16
CA THR A 110 -24.31 -7.42 16.53
C THR A 110 -23.12 -7.12 17.45
N TYR A 111 -23.38 -6.81 18.71
CA TYR A 111 -22.30 -6.54 19.68
C TYR A 111 -21.47 -7.79 19.97
N THR A 112 -22.08 -8.98 19.99
CA THR A 112 -21.31 -10.24 20.11
C THR A 112 -20.35 -10.42 18.95
N LYS A 113 -20.81 -10.19 17.71
CA LYS A 113 -19.93 -10.24 16.52
C LYS A 113 -18.81 -9.20 16.59
N ALA A 114 -19.14 -7.98 16.99
CA ALA A 114 -18.15 -6.92 17.19
C ALA A 114 -17.12 -7.30 18.27
N ALA A 115 -17.55 -7.85 19.39
CA ALA A 115 -16.66 -8.31 20.46
C ALA A 115 -15.76 -9.47 20.02
N ILE A 116 -16.26 -10.39 19.20
CA ILE A 116 -15.45 -11.47 18.61
C ILE A 116 -14.37 -10.89 17.70
N LEU A 117 -14.71 -9.93 16.83
CA LEU A 117 -13.73 -9.28 15.95
C LEU A 117 -12.66 -8.53 16.74
N LEU A 118 -13.05 -7.77 17.75
CA LEU A 118 -12.11 -7.06 18.63
C LEU A 118 -11.22 -8.05 19.40
N GLY A 119 -11.82 -9.09 20.00
CA GLY A 119 -11.10 -10.12 20.74
C GLY A 119 -10.14 -10.90 19.85
N SER A 120 -10.54 -11.23 18.62
CA SER A 120 -9.65 -11.92 17.66
C SER A 120 -8.45 -11.05 17.27
N THR A 121 -8.64 -9.74 17.11
CA THR A 121 -7.54 -8.81 16.84
C THR A 121 -6.60 -8.69 18.04
N MET A 122 -7.12 -8.63 19.25
CA MET A 122 -6.29 -8.61 20.45
C MET A 122 -5.48 -9.90 20.60
N LEU A 123 -6.09 -11.06 20.41
CA LEU A 123 -5.40 -12.35 20.42
C LEU A 123 -4.33 -12.43 19.32
N TYR A 124 -4.68 -12.01 18.11
CA TYR A 124 -3.73 -11.93 17.02
C TYR A 124 -2.51 -11.09 17.40
N TYR A 125 -2.72 -9.87 17.90
CA TYR A 125 -1.62 -9.00 18.29
C TYR A 125 -0.74 -9.63 19.38
N MET A 126 -1.34 -10.24 20.39
CA MET A 126 -0.60 -10.95 21.44
C MET A 126 0.26 -12.10 20.91
N MET A 127 -0.14 -12.72 19.80
CA MET A 127 0.62 -13.81 19.14
C MET A 127 1.79 -13.30 18.32
N VAL A 128 1.69 -12.10 17.74
CA VAL A 128 2.67 -11.61 16.76
C VAL A 128 3.54 -10.46 17.26
N ARG A 129 3.19 -9.83 18.37
CA ARG A 129 3.81 -8.57 18.84
C ARG A 129 5.33 -8.68 19.06
N ASP A 130 5.80 -9.85 19.51
CA ASP A 130 7.22 -10.10 19.82
C ASP A 130 7.95 -10.81 18.66
N ASP A 131 7.32 -10.94 17.49
CA ASP A 131 7.90 -11.60 16.32
C ASP A 131 8.56 -10.60 15.38
N GLU A 132 9.84 -10.83 15.06
CA GLU A 132 10.65 -9.98 14.19
C GLU A 132 10.01 -9.78 12.81
N GLN A 133 9.36 -10.81 12.25
CA GLN A 133 8.72 -10.73 10.95
C GLN A 133 7.51 -9.76 10.96
N TYR A 134 6.82 -9.62 12.11
CA TYR A 134 5.76 -8.64 12.28
C TYR A 134 6.35 -7.25 12.55
N GLU A 135 7.33 -7.13 13.44
CA GLU A 135 7.91 -5.83 13.80
C GLU A 135 8.53 -5.12 12.60
N GLU A 136 9.17 -5.85 11.71
CA GLU A 136 9.80 -5.32 10.50
C GLU A 136 8.82 -4.85 9.43
N GLN A 137 7.52 -5.19 9.51
CA GLN A 137 6.55 -4.71 8.52
C GLN A 137 6.37 -3.19 8.61
N SER A 138 6.09 -2.57 7.45
CA SER A 138 5.76 -1.14 7.42
C SER A 138 4.46 -0.85 8.18
N GLU A 139 4.32 0.34 8.74
CA GLU A 139 3.10 0.76 9.43
C GLU A 139 1.87 0.66 8.52
N MET A 140 2.03 0.99 7.25
CA MET A 140 0.97 0.86 6.25
C MET A 140 0.56 -0.60 6.03
N ASP A 141 1.55 -1.51 5.91
CA ASP A 141 1.25 -2.93 5.75
C ASP A 141 0.59 -3.51 7.02
N LYS A 142 1.05 -3.12 8.21
CA LYS A 142 0.40 -3.48 9.48
C LYS A 142 -1.06 -3.04 9.53
N ASN A 143 -1.40 -1.89 8.96
CA ASN A 143 -2.78 -1.40 8.93
C ASN A 143 -3.67 -2.12 7.91
N LEU A 144 -3.10 -2.69 6.85
CA LEU A 144 -3.85 -3.29 5.74
C LEU A 144 -3.94 -4.81 5.79
N PHE A 145 -3.09 -5.47 6.59
CA PHE A 145 -2.96 -6.92 6.60
C PHE A 145 -2.86 -7.48 8.02
N TYR A 146 -3.34 -8.71 8.20
CA TYR A 146 -2.88 -9.60 9.27
C TYR A 146 -1.63 -10.33 8.78
N PHE A 147 -0.61 -10.44 9.62
CA PHE A 147 0.63 -11.14 9.35
C PHE A 147 0.75 -12.39 10.22
N PHE A 148 1.04 -13.51 9.60
CA PHE A 148 1.30 -14.78 10.28
C PHE A 148 2.74 -15.19 10.02
N PRO A 149 3.62 -15.10 11.03
CA PRO A 149 5.01 -15.48 10.92
C PRO A 149 5.18 -16.92 10.42
N THR A 150 6.24 -17.18 9.65
CA THR A 150 6.56 -18.50 9.13
C THR A 150 8.03 -18.83 9.34
N GLU A 151 8.36 -20.11 9.44
CA GLU A 151 9.76 -20.59 9.53
C GLU A 151 10.62 -20.14 8.34
N SER A 152 10.01 -19.88 7.20
CA SER A 152 10.71 -19.41 6.00
C SER A 152 11.19 -17.96 6.04
N GLY A 153 10.90 -17.21 7.12
CA GLY A 153 11.23 -15.80 7.27
C GLY A 153 10.38 -14.85 6.39
N ARG A 154 9.32 -15.36 5.75
CA ARG A 154 8.36 -14.57 4.98
C ARG A 154 6.96 -14.78 5.54
N PRO A 155 6.38 -13.84 6.25
CA PRO A 155 5.07 -14.02 6.85
C PRO A 155 3.99 -14.18 5.78
N ILE A 156 3.01 -15.02 6.05
CA ILE A 156 1.75 -15.02 5.29
C ILE A 156 1.00 -13.76 5.68
N ARG A 157 0.46 -13.04 4.71
CA ARG A 157 -0.37 -11.87 4.95
C ARG A 157 -1.77 -12.05 4.42
N MET A 158 -2.75 -11.68 5.23
CA MET A 158 -4.16 -11.72 4.87
C MET A 158 -4.72 -10.30 4.83
N PRO A 159 -5.22 -9.84 3.67
CA PRO A 159 -5.79 -8.50 3.56
C PRO A 159 -7.07 -8.39 4.39
N ILE A 160 -7.28 -7.23 4.98
CA ILE A 160 -8.49 -6.90 5.73
C ILE A 160 -9.40 -5.97 4.93
N PRO A 161 -10.72 -6.06 5.08
CA PRO A 161 -11.65 -5.09 4.48
C PRO A 161 -11.37 -3.69 5.03
N PHE A 162 -11.29 -2.69 4.15
CA PHE A 162 -10.83 -1.33 4.49
C PHE A 162 -11.54 -0.72 5.70
N GLU A 163 -12.87 -0.60 5.66
CA GLU A 163 -13.65 0.09 6.69
C GLU A 163 -13.74 -0.72 7.98
N ILE A 164 -13.99 -2.01 7.84
CA ILE A 164 -14.05 -2.96 8.96
C ILE A 164 -12.66 -3.09 9.57
N GLY A 165 -11.62 -3.13 8.73
CA GLY A 165 -10.24 -3.20 9.16
C GLY A 165 -9.82 -2.01 10.01
N LEU A 166 -10.20 -0.80 9.64
CA LEU A 166 -9.88 0.39 10.42
C LEU A 166 -10.46 0.31 11.84
N ILE A 167 -11.74 -0.09 11.97
CA ILE A 167 -12.45 -0.11 13.26
C ILE A 167 -12.06 -1.32 14.11
N PHE A 168 -11.98 -2.52 13.51
CA PHE A 168 -11.86 -3.76 14.26
C PHE A 168 -10.44 -4.35 14.27
N LYS A 169 -9.51 -3.79 13.50
CA LYS A 169 -8.11 -4.22 13.47
C LYS A 169 -7.16 -3.09 13.80
N THR A 170 -7.12 -2.02 12.98
CA THR A 170 -6.10 -0.96 13.11
C THR A 170 -6.21 -0.22 14.44
N ILE A 171 -7.41 0.24 14.82
CA ILE A 171 -7.61 0.98 16.07
C ILE A 171 -7.30 0.10 17.30
N PRO A 172 -7.86 -1.12 17.46
CA PRO A 172 -7.56 -1.96 18.61
C PRO A 172 -6.08 -2.35 18.71
N GLU A 173 -5.45 -2.72 17.61
CA GLU A 173 -4.02 -3.05 17.59
C GLU A 173 -3.17 -1.85 17.98
N LEU A 174 -3.49 -0.67 17.47
CA LEU A 174 -2.76 0.55 17.81
C LEU A 174 -2.91 0.93 19.29
N ILE A 175 -4.07 0.70 19.90
CA ILE A 175 -4.28 0.87 21.34
C ILE A 175 -3.39 -0.10 22.13
N MET A 176 -3.33 -1.37 21.72
CA MET A 176 -2.48 -2.34 22.40
C MET A 176 -0.99 -2.00 22.25
N ARG A 177 -0.57 -1.56 21.07
CA ARG A 177 0.81 -1.09 20.81
C ARG A 177 1.19 0.14 21.66
N LEU A 178 0.22 1.04 21.90
CA LEU A 178 0.39 2.15 22.86
C LEU A 178 0.54 1.65 24.29
N MET A 179 -0.26 0.67 24.70
CA MET A 179 -0.17 0.09 26.05
C MET A 179 1.15 -0.64 26.29
N ASP A 180 1.67 -1.32 25.26
CA ASP A 180 2.97 -2.00 25.31
C ASP A 180 4.16 -1.06 25.13
N GLY A 181 3.92 0.23 24.85
CA GLY A 181 4.98 1.24 24.66
C GLY A 181 5.77 1.09 23.35
N THR A 182 5.29 0.25 22.41
CA THR A 182 5.95 0.04 21.11
C THR A 182 5.72 1.17 20.12
N VAL A 183 4.74 2.04 20.39
CA VAL A 183 4.50 3.29 19.67
C VAL A 183 4.22 4.43 20.65
N THR A 184 4.64 5.63 20.31
CA THR A 184 4.31 6.82 21.08
C THR A 184 2.90 7.33 20.77
N PRO A 185 2.26 8.11 21.64
CA PRO A 185 0.96 8.73 21.36
C PRO A 185 0.95 9.59 20.09
N ARG A 186 2.07 10.25 19.79
CA ARG A 186 2.24 11.06 18.58
C ARG A 186 2.29 10.19 17.32
N GLU A 187 3.06 9.11 17.35
CA GLU A 187 3.12 8.15 16.24
C GLU A 187 1.76 7.48 16.00
N ALA A 188 1.08 7.08 17.08
CA ALA A 188 -0.25 6.49 17.00
C ALA A 188 -1.26 7.46 16.39
N ALA A 189 -1.27 8.73 16.82
CA ALA A 189 -2.14 9.75 16.24
C ALA A 189 -1.82 10.03 14.77
N THR A 190 -0.53 10.07 14.41
CA THR A 190 -0.08 10.28 13.04
C THR A 190 -0.47 9.09 12.16
N ASN A 191 -0.25 7.86 12.62
CA ASN A 191 -0.63 6.63 11.92
C ASN A 191 -2.14 6.60 11.67
N LEU A 192 -2.96 6.79 12.71
CA LEU A 192 -4.41 6.80 12.59
C LEU A 192 -4.90 7.93 11.67
N GLY A 193 -4.32 9.13 11.80
CA GLY A 193 -4.64 10.27 10.95
C GLY A 193 -4.32 9.99 9.49
N THR A 194 -3.14 9.48 9.20
CA THR A 194 -2.71 9.11 7.84
C THR A 194 -3.62 8.03 7.25
N GLN A 195 -3.87 6.96 8.01
CA GLN A 195 -4.74 5.87 7.57
C GLN A 195 -6.17 6.34 7.30
N THR A 196 -6.71 7.21 8.16
CA THR A 196 -8.04 7.80 7.95
C THR A 196 -8.07 8.68 6.72
N LEU A 197 -7.07 9.54 6.53
CA LEU A 197 -6.95 10.38 5.35
C LEU A 197 -6.81 9.54 4.07
N GLU A 198 -6.01 8.48 4.07
CA GLU A 198 -5.87 7.57 2.93
C GLU A 198 -7.17 6.82 2.65
N THR A 199 -7.90 6.40 3.70
CA THR A 199 -9.19 5.75 3.56
C THR A 199 -10.24 6.65 2.93
N PHE A 200 -10.26 7.94 3.28
CA PHE A 200 -11.23 8.92 2.80
C PHE A 200 -10.64 9.96 1.83
N SER A 201 -9.39 9.77 1.36
CA SER A 201 -8.75 10.73 0.48
C SER A 201 -9.52 10.92 -0.82
N ILE A 202 -9.72 12.19 -1.18
CA ILE A 202 -10.20 12.57 -2.49
C ILE A 202 -9.01 12.48 -3.43
N THR A 203 -8.95 11.41 -4.22
CA THR A 203 -7.94 11.25 -5.25
C THR A 203 -8.47 11.75 -6.60
N PRO A 204 -7.60 12.22 -7.52
CA PRO A 204 -8.04 12.51 -8.87
C PRO A 204 -8.81 11.32 -9.47
N PRO A 205 -9.76 11.58 -10.38
CA PRO A 205 -10.47 10.50 -11.09
C PRO A 205 -9.47 9.51 -11.69
N GLN A 206 -9.78 8.22 -11.61
CA GLN A 206 -8.87 7.15 -12.05
C GLN A 206 -8.38 7.34 -13.49
N ILE A 207 -9.22 7.95 -14.33
CA ILE A 207 -8.86 8.22 -15.73
C ILE A 207 -7.72 9.25 -15.88
N VAL A 208 -7.56 10.16 -14.92
CA VAL A 208 -6.52 11.21 -14.95
C VAL A 208 -5.39 10.95 -13.96
N LYS A 209 -5.68 10.18 -12.91
CA LYS A 209 -4.76 9.96 -11.79
C LYS A 209 -3.37 9.47 -12.25
N PRO A 210 -3.22 8.41 -13.07
CA PRO A 210 -1.90 7.92 -13.46
C PRO A 210 -1.07 8.96 -14.24
N LEU A 211 -1.73 9.76 -15.08
CA LEU A 211 -1.07 10.85 -15.82
C LEU A 211 -0.60 11.97 -14.89
N VAL A 212 -1.43 12.34 -13.93
CA VAL A 212 -1.09 13.38 -12.94
C VAL A 212 0.07 12.90 -12.04
N GLU A 213 0.07 11.62 -11.66
CA GLU A 213 1.15 11.01 -10.88
C GLU A 213 2.48 11.00 -11.64
N VAL A 214 2.46 10.66 -12.94
CA VAL A 214 3.64 10.76 -13.81
C VAL A 214 4.10 12.21 -13.96
N TYR A 215 3.19 13.13 -14.25
CA TYR A 215 3.50 14.55 -14.41
C TYR A 215 4.20 15.15 -13.17
N PHE A 216 3.74 14.81 -11.96
CA PHE A 216 4.36 15.25 -10.71
C PHE A 216 5.49 14.35 -10.23
N ASN A 217 5.83 13.30 -10.97
CA ASN A 217 6.78 12.26 -10.56
C ASN A 217 6.48 11.74 -9.14
N ARG A 218 5.21 11.48 -8.83
CA ARG A 218 4.81 11.09 -7.49
C ARG A 218 3.65 10.11 -7.52
N ASN A 219 3.86 8.93 -6.99
CA ASN A 219 2.78 8.00 -6.70
C ASN A 219 1.99 8.50 -5.48
N PHE A 220 0.71 8.81 -5.65
CA PHE A 220 -0.13 9.39 -4.58
C PHE A 220 -0.47 8.38 -3.48
N TYR A 221 -0.40 7.08 -3.79
CA TYR A 221 -0.64 6.04 -2.80
C TYR A 221 0.55 5.83 -1.87
N THR A 222 1.76 5.75 -2.42
CA THR A 222 2.98 5.50 -1.64
C THR A 222 3.71 6.78 -1.22
N GLY A 223 3.34 7.92 -1.79
CA GLY A 223 4.05 9.20 -1.61
C GLY A 223 5.47 9.23 -2.20
N ARG A 224 5.91 8.14 -2.84
CA ARG A 224 7.27 7.99 -3.39
C ARG A 224 7.34 8.48 -4.83
N PRO A 225 8.53 8.94 -5.28
CA PRO A 225 8.72 9.28 -6.68
C PRO A 225 8.64 8.02 -7.56
N ILE A 226 8.03 8.14 -8.73
CA ILE A 226 7.96 7.11 -9.77
C ILE A 226 9.38 6.91 -10.30
N GLU A 227 10.01 7.98 -10.78
CA GLU A 227 11.42 8.01 -11.10
C GLU A 227 12.22 8.43 -9.87
N PRO A 228 13.13 7.59 -9.35
CA PRO A 228 13.96 7.94 -8.21
C PRO A 228 14.82 9.18 -8.50
N TYR A 229 15.00 10.04 -7.52
CA TYR A 229 15.78 11.29 -7.64
C TYR A 229 17.27 11.08 -7.99
N TYR A 230 17.80 9.86 -7.85
CA TYR A 230 19.17 9.56 -8.29
C TYR A 230 19.29 9.32 -9.80
N MET A 231 18.16 9.15 -10.50
CA MET A 231 18.12 9.12 -11.94
C MET A 231 18.20 10.57 -12.43
N ASP A 232 19.37 10.97 -12.93
CA ASP A 232 19.62 12.35 -13.32
C ASP A 232 18.66 12.79 -14.43
N ARG A 233 18.19 14.04 -14.34
CA ARG A 233 17.42 14.68 -15.42
C ARG A 233 18.16 14.74 -16.76
N LYS A 234 19.49 14.61 -16.75
CA LYS A 234 20.32 14.49 -17.96
C LYS A 234 20.32 13.08 -18.56
N MET A 235 19.85 12.07 -17.83
CA MET A 235 19.73 10.71 -18.33
C MET A 235 18.62 10.68 -19.39
N GLN A 236 18.90 10.04 -20.53
CA GLN A 236 17.87 9.86 -21.56
C GLN A 236 16.70 9.05 -21.00
N GLU A 237 15.48 9.44 -21.33
CA GLU A 237 14.27 8.85 -20.78
C GLU A 237 14.22 7.33 -20.91
N GLY A 238 14.63 6.77 -22.04
CA GLY A 238 14.67 5.33 -22.27
C GLY A 238 15.58 4.53 -21.32
N PHE A 239 16.56 5.16 -20.70
CA PHE A 239 17.46 4.51 -19.74
C PHE A 239 17.03 4.65 -18.27
N LYS A 240 15.99 5.39 -17.98
CA LYS A 240 15.42 5.53 -16.64
C LYS A 240 14.61 4.29 -16.28
N GLN A 241 15.29 3.25 -15.84
CA GLN A 241 14.71 1.96 -15.49
C GLN A 241 15.34 1.37 -14.23
N ARG A 242 14.63 0.51 -13.56
CA ARG A 242 15.13 -0.30 -12.43
C ARG A 242 15.43 -1.72 -12.94
N PRO A 243 16.26 -2.49 -12.26
CA PRO A 243 16.42 -3.92 -12.57
C PRO A 243 15.11 -4.70 -12.52
N THR A 244 14.12 -4.19 -11.76
CA THR A 244 12.80 -4.79 -11.60
C THR A 244 11.75 -4.25 -12.58
N THR A 245 12.09 -3.29 -13.44
CA THR A 245 11.16 -2.74 -14.44
C THR A 245 10.75 -3.81 -15.43
N ASN A 246 9.47 -3.87 -15.72
CA ASN A 246 8.87 -4.85 -16.62
C ASN A 246 9.43 -4.73 -18.04
N GLU A 247 9.79 -5.85 -18.69
CA GLU A 247 10.37 -5.85 -20.03
C GLU A 247 9.40 -5.30 -21.09
N PHE A 248 8.10 -5.53 -20.91
CA PHE A 248 7.10 -4.95 -21.81
C PHE A 248 7.06 -3.41 -21.72
N ALA A 249 7.19 -2.85 -20.52
CA ALA A 249 7.28 -1.40 -20.34
C ALA A 249 8.57 -0.83 -20.95
N LYS A 250 9.70 -1.55 -20.87
CA LYS A 250 10.95 -1.18 -21.54
C LYS A 250 10.76 -1.19 -23.06
N PHE A 251 10.19 -2.25 -23.61
CA PHE A 251 9.91 -2.36 -25.04
C PHE A 251 9.04 -1.19 -25.53
N LEU A 252 7.94 -0.87 -24.85
CA LEU A 252 7.10 0.26 -25.22
C LEU A 252 7.83 1.61 -25.17
N SER A 253 8.67 1.81 -24.16
CA SER A 253 9.41 3.06 -24.00
C SER A 253 10.57 3.18 -24.99
N GLN A 254 11.40 2.14 -25.13
CA GLN A 254 12.64 2.18 -25.90
C GLN A 254 12.40 1.87 -27.38
N ASP A 255 11.76 0.72 -27.68
CA ASP A 255 11.63 0.22 -29.04
C ASP A 255 10.46 0.86 -29.80
N LEU A 256 9.30 1.03 -29.16
CA LEU A 256 8.18 1.77 -29.73
C LEU A 256 8.32 3.29 -29.61
N GLY A 257 9.34 3.78 -28.91
CA GLY A 257 9.76 5.17 -28.94
C GLY A 257 8.96 6.12 -28.03
N LEU A 258 8.21 5.62 -27.02
CA LEU A 258 7.53 6.49 -26.04
C LEU A 258 8.55 7.35 -25.26
N SER A 259 9.81 6.91 -25.12
CA SER A 259 10.88 7.71 -24.53
C SER A 259 11.20 8.99 -25.33
N ARG A 260 10.92 9.02 -26.64
CA ARG A 260 11.10 10.21 -27.50
C ARG A 260 10.07 11.30 -27.20
N VAL A 261 8.92 10.93 -26.64
CA VAL A 261 7.88 11.87 -26.22
C VAL A 261 7.88 12.08 -24.69
N GLY A 262 8.95 11.65 -24.02
CA GLY A 262 9.21 11.97 -22.62
C GLY A 262 8.70 10.96 -21.60
N TYR A 263 8.32 9.74 -22.01
CA TYR A 263 7.90 8.68 -21.09
C TYR A 263 8.99 7.64 -20.88
N SER A 264 9.52 7.57 -19.68
CA SER A 264 10.48 6.55 -19.28
C SER A 264 9.85 5.15 -19.16
N PRO A 265 10.63 4.05 -19.14
CA PRO A 265 10.13 2.73 -18.82
C PRO A 265 9.39 2.67 -17.46
N LEU A 266 9.80 3.47 -16.48
CA LEU A 266 9.13 3.56 -15.17
C LEU A 266 7.77 4.25 -15.27
N ASP A 267 7.65 5.31 -16.07
CA ASP A 267 6.39 5.99 -16.32
C ASP A 267 5.41 5.09 -17.05
N VAL A 268 5.89 4.38 -18.08
CA VAL A 268 5.07 3.43 -18.84
C VAL A 268 4.56 2.31 -17.94
N GLU A 269 5.43 1.72 -17.10
CA GLU A 269 5.04 0.70 -16.13
C GLU A 269 3.98 1.23 -15.15
N HIS A 270 4.15 2.48 -14.69
CA HIS A 270 3.20 3.15 -13.81
C HIS A 270 1.84 3.40 -14.47
N LEU A 271 1.85 3.89 -15.72
CA LEU A 271 0.62 4.12 -16.50
C LEU A 271 -0.14 2.81 -16.76
N LEU A 272 0.56 1.76 -17.20
CA LEU A 272 -0.05 0.44 -17.44
C LEU A 272 -0.66 -0.14 -16.16
N SER A 273 0.05 -0.03 -15.03
CA SER A 273 -0.44 -0.47 -13.72
C SER A 273 -1.61 0.39 -13.26
N GLY A 274 -1.54 1.69 -13.45
CA GLY A 274 -2.54 2.65 -13.03
C GLY A 274 -3.86 2.50 -13.79
N TYR A 275 -3.82 2.37 -15.11
CA TYR A 275 -5.02 2.19 -15.93
C TYR A 275 -5.55 0.76 -15.91
N GLY A 276 -4.67 -0.23 -15.99
CA GLY A 276 -5.04 -1.64 -15.97
C GLY A 276 -5.37 -2.20 -14.59
N GLY A 277 -5.03 -1.45 -13.53
CA GLY A 277 -5.21 -1.89 -12.15
C GLY A 277 -4.57 -3.26 -11.91
N THR A 278 -5.25 -4.12 -11.16
CA THR A 278 -4.78 -5.48 -10.86
C THR A 278 -4.61 -6.34 -12.12
N LEU A 279 -5.53 -6.21 -13.09
CA LEU A 279 -5.45 -6.95 -14.37
C LEU A 279 -4.26 -6.47 -15.20
N GLY A 280 -3.98 -5.16 -15.22
CA GLY A 280 -2.80 -4.61 -15.88
C GLY A 280 -1.50 -5.15 -15.28
N VAL A 281 -1.41 -5.22 -13.96
CA VAL A 281 -0.24 -5.81 -13.28
C VAL A 281 -0.07 -7.30 -13.62
N TYR A 282 -1.16 -8.07 -13.66
CA TYR A 282 -1.09 -9.50 -14.02
C TYR A 282 -0.80 -9.71 -15.51
N GLY A 283 -1.40 -8.88 -16.36
CA GLY A 283 -1.14 -8.90 -17.81
C GLY A 283 0.33 -8.58 -18.11
N MET A 284 0.88 -7.53 -17.50
CA MET A 284 2.31 -7.21 -17.61
C MET A 284 3.20 -8.34 -17.10
N ALA A 285 2.87 -8.97 -15.97
CA ALA A 285 3.65 -10.08 -15.43
C ALA A 285 3.60 -11.31 -16.36
N ALA A 286 2.47 -11.59 -16.99
CA ALA A 286 2.34 -12.68 -17.95
C ALA A 286 3.15 -12.40 -19.23
N ILE A 287 3.04 -11.19 -19.79
CA ILE A 287 3.83 -10.77 -20.96
C ILE A 287 5.33 -10.77 -20.62
N ASP A 288 5.72 -10.28 -19.45
CA ASP A 288 7.11 -10.28 -18.96
C ASP A 288 7.67 -11.72 -18.88
N SER A 289 6.85 -12.68 -18.44
CA SER A 289 7.24 -14.09 -18.39
C SER A 289 7.42 -14.69 -19.78
N ILE A 290 6.59 -14.30 -20.75
CA ILE A 290 6.72 -14.73 -22.15
C ILE A 290 7.96 -14.10 -22.77
N MET A 291 8.17 -12.80 -22.59
CA MET A 291 9.33 -12.08 -23.14
C MET A 291 10.66 -12.58 -22.59
N LYS A 292 10.67 -13.10 -21.35
CA LYS A 292 11.86 -13.70 -20.71
C LYS A 292 12.03 -15.18 -20.99
N SER A 293 11.10 -15.82 -21.70
CA SER A 293 11.23 -17.22 -22.06
C SER A 293 12.36 -17.41 -23.08
N GLU A 294 13.11 -18.52 -23.00
CA GLU A 294 14.20 -18.85 -23.95
C GLU A 294 13.72 -18.88 -25.41
N ALA A 295 12.43 -19.07 -25.64
CA ALA A 295 11.82 -19.09 -26.97
C ALA A 295 11.75 -17.71 -27.63
N PHE A 296 11.76 -16.61 -26.83
CA PHE A 296 11.61 -15.24 -27.35
C PHE A 296 12.93 -14.46 -27.35
N ILE A 297 13.77 -14.69 -26.34
CA ILE A 297 15.03 -13.93 -26.15
C ILE A 297 16.13 -14.96 -25.88
N GLY A 298 16.94 -15.24 -26.89
CA GLY A 298 18.10 -16.14 -26.76
C GLY A 298 19.22 -15.66 -25.84
N ASP A 299 19.00 -14.58 -25.06
CA ASP A 299 20.00 -13.98 -24.20
C ASP A 299 19.66 -14.18 -22.72
N LYS A 300 20.43 -15.05 -22.06
CA LYS A 300 20.31 -15.36 -20.62
C LYS A 300 20.63 -14.19 -19.70
N THR A 301 21.20 -13.08 -20.21
CA THR A 301 21.56 -11.90 -19.41
C THR A 301 20.34 -11.11 -18.91
N LEU A 302 19.16 -11.34 -19.52
CA LEU A 302 17.90 -10.68 -19.14
C LEU A 302 17.11 -11.43 -18.05
N ILE A 303 17.60 -12.60 -17.61
CA ILE A 303 16.96 -13.32 -16.52
C ILE A 303 17.12 -12.52 -15.23
N LYS A 304 16.01 -12.10 -14.65
CA LYS A 304 16.01 -11.47 -13.32
C LYS A 304 16.70 -12.40 -12.32
N PRO A 305 17.54 -11.85 -11.41
CA PRO A 305 18.10 -12.65 -10.35
C PRO A 305 16.98 -13.33 -9.60
N TYR A 306 17.15 -14.62 -9.36
CA TYR A 306 16.26 -15.57 -8.67
C TYR A 306 15.00 -14.94 -8.05
N GLU A 307 13.86 -15.12 -8.69
CA GLU A 307 12.55 -14.78 -8.12
C GLU A 307 11.99 -16.03 -7.43
N ASP A 308 11.78 -15.93 -6.13
CA ASP A 308 10.95 -16.89 -5.40
C ASP A 308 9.53 -16.84 -6.01
N TRP A 309 8.87 -18.00 -6.19
CA TRP A 309 7.50 -18.04 -6.70
C TRP A 309 6.54 -17.15 -5.88
N ARG A 310 6.85 -16.90 -4.61
CA ARG A 310 6.13 -15.98 -3.72
C ARG A 310 6.24 -14.51 -4.14
N ASP A 311 7.20 -14.16 -4.98
CA ASP A 311 7.35 -12.81 -5.56
C ASP A 311 6.49 -12.61 -6.81
N ASN A 312 5.86 -13.69 -7.32
CA ASN A 312 4.89 -13.59 -8.40
C ASN A 312 3.76 -12.62 -8.05
N ALA A 313 3.27 -11.88 -9.04
CA ALA A 313 2.26 -10.83 -8.87
C ALA A 313 0.99 -11.29 -8.14
N MET A 314 0.60 -12.56 -8.26
CA MET A 314 -0.52 -13.15 -7.53
C MET A 314 -0.13 -13.58 -6.11
N ALA A 315 0.96 -14.34 -5.98
CA ALA A 315 1.39 -14.91 -4.71
C ALA A 315 1.82 -13.82 -3.71
N ARG A 316 2.50 -12.79 -4.14
CA ARG A 316 2.95 -11.67 -3.28
C ARG A 316 1.81 -10.92 -2.57
N ARG A 317 0.55 -11.16 -2.93
CA ARG A 317 -0.60 -10.64 -2.17
C ARG A 317 -0.79 -11.34 -0.83
N PHE A 318 -0.39 -12.60 -0.77
CA PHE A 318 -0.56 -13.48 0.40
C PHE A 318 0.74 -13.69 1.17
N PHE A 319 1.86 -13.20 0.65
CA PHE A 319 3.15 -13.30 1.32
C PHE A 319 3.74 -11.91 1.55
N GLY A 320 4.30 -11.70 2.73
CA GLY A 320 5.06 -10.51 3.07
C GLY A 320 6.33 -10.39 2.22
N GLN A 321 6.94 -9.22 2.24
CA GLN A 321 8.23 -9.02 1.57
C GLN A 321 9.31 -9.85 2.28
N ARG A 322 10.24 -10.39 1.53
CA ARG A 322 11.39 -11.16 2.07
C ARG A 322 12.26 -10.30 2.99
N PHE A 323 12.37 -9.02 2.67
CA PHE A 323 13.04 -8.02 3.48
C PHE A 323 12.10 -6.83 3.62
N PRO A 324 11.25 -6.85 4.64
CA PRO A 324 10.37 -5.73 4.93
C PRO A 324 11.20 -4.47 5.16
N SER A 325 10.68 -3.34 4.74
CA SER A 325 11.40 -2.07 4.81
C SER A 325 10.95 -1.19 6.00
N GLY A 326 10.25 -1.74 6.97
CA GLY A 326 9.67 -0.98 8.07
C GLY A 326 10.69 -0.14 8.82
N THR A 327 11.79 -0.75 9.27
CA THR A 327 12.88 -0.01 9.95
C THR A 327 13.59 0.98 9.02
N LEU A 328 13.78 0.61 7.74
CA LEU A 328 14.34 1.51 6.74
C LEU A 328 13.39 2.67 6.44
N GLU A 329 12.09 2.45 6.43
CA GLU A 329 11.06 3.47 6.26
C GLU A 329 11.05 4.45 7.45
N ARG A 330 11.11 3.94 8.69
CA ARG A 330 11.29 4.76 9.90
C ARG A 330 12.53 5.62 9.83
N TYR A 331 13.64 5.06 9.35
CA TYR A 331 14.88 5.83 9.15
C TYR A 331 14.68 6.97 8.14
N TYR A 332 14.07 6.71 6.97
CA TYR A 332 13.83 7.76 5.97
C TYR A 332 12.80 8.79 6.45
N GLN A 333 11.81 8.38 7.22
CA GLN A 333 10.85 9.31 7.83
C GLN A 333 11.55 10.25 8.81
N LEU A 334 12.36 9.70 9.73
CA LEU A 334 13.16 10.50 10.65
C LEU A 334 14.10 11.45 9.91
N GLN A 335 14.78 10.99 8.86
CA GLN A 335 15.65 11.84 8.04
C GLN A 335 14.85 12.98 7.41
N LYS A 336 13.69 12.71 6.84
CA LYS A 336 12.82 13.72 6.24
C LYS A 336 12.37 14.77 7.26
N ASP A 337 11.95 14.34 8.43
CA ASP A 337 11.52 15.25 9.51
C ASP A 337 12.67 16.15 9.96
N VAL A 338 13.86 15.58 10.12
CA VAL A 338 15.07 16.33 10.44
C VAL A 338 15.43 17.33 9.33
N ASP A 339 15.43 16.89 8.07
CA ASP A 339 15.74 17.76 6.93
C ASP A 339 14.74 18.92 6.81
N GLN A 340 13.45 18.68 7.07
CA GLN A 340 12.42 19.72 7.10
C GLN A 340 12.67 20.74 8.23
N ILE A 341 13.02 20.27 9.42
CA ILE A 341 13.30 21.14 10.56
C ILE A 341 14.57 21.98 10.29
N VAL A 342 15.64 21.35 9.83
CA VAL A 342 16.89 22.03 9.46
C VAL A 342 16.63 23.03 8.33
N GLY A 343 15.86 22.64 7.31
CA GLY A 343 15.44 23.52 6.23
C GLY A 343 14.65 24.73 6.73
N SER A 344 13.73 24.54 7.67
CA SER A 344 12.95 25.63 8.28
C SER A 344 13.81 26.62 9.08
N ILE A 345 14.84 26.10 9.78
CA ILE A 345 15.78 26.92 10.54
C ILE A 345 16.69 27.73 9.61
N ASN A 346 17.15 27.09 8.53
CA ASN A 346 18.03 27.75 7.53
C ASN A 346 17.27 28.79 6.68
N ALA A 347 15.96 28.63 6.51
CA ALA A 347 15.10 29.59 5.81
C ALA A 347 14.72 30.82 6.67
N ALA A 348 15.14 30.90 7.92
CA ALA A 348 14.91 32.08 8.76
C ALA A 348 15.69 33.29 8.21
N GLN A 349 14.99 34.42 8.08
CA GLN A 349 15.56 35.65 7.52
C GLN A 349 16.31 36.49 8.55
N THR A 350 16.02 36.29 9.84
CA THR A 350 16.68 37.04 10.94
C THR A 350 17.33 36.07 11.94
N PRO A 351 18.41 36.51 12.64
CA PRO A 351 19.04 35.71 13.69
C PRO A 351 18.08 35.34 14.82
N GLU A 352 17.19 36.23 15.20
CA GLU A 352 16.19 36.01 16.25
C GLU A 352 15.15 34.98 15.85
N GLU A 353 14.72 35.01 14.59
CA GLU A 353 13.82 34.01 14.04
C GLU A 353 14.49 32.64 13.98
N ARG A 354 15.77 32.59 13.60
CA ARG A 354 16.57 31.37 13.56
C ARG A 354 16.70 30.74 14.94
N GLU A 355 16.99 31.57 15.96
CA GLU A 355 17.08 31.12 17.34
C GLU A 355 15.74 30.61 17.87
N ARG A 356 14.64 31.29 17.58
CA ARG A 356 13.28 30.87 17.92
C ARG A 356 12.90 29.54 17.27
N ARG A 357 13.23 29.34 15.98
CA ARG A 357 12.98 28.08 15.26
C ARG A 357 13.87 26.94 15.76
N ALA A 358 15.05 27.24 16.26
CA ALA A 358 15.97 26.27 16.86
C ALA A 358 15.69 26.00 18.34
N ALA A 359 14.91 26.87 19.03
CA ALA A 359 14.56 26.70 20.41
C ALA A 359 13.82 25.38 20.66
N GLY A 360 14.22 24.65 21.70
CA GLY A 360 13.65 23.33 22.02
C GLY A 360 14.12 22.19 21.14
N ARG A 361 14.97 22.43 20.11
CA ARG A 361 15.42 21.42 19.13
C ARG A 361 16.93 21.14 19.21
N LYS A 362 17.59 21.59 20.26
CA LYS A 362 19.07 21.45 20.43
C LYS A 362 19.51 20.00 20.40
N THR A 363 18.81 19.11 21.10
CA THR A 363 19.13 17.67 21.18
C THR A 363 19.02 17.02 19.79
N MET A 364 17.95 17.31 19.08
CA MET A 364 17.75 16.84 17.72
C MET A 364 18.86 17.32 16.75
N LEU A 365 19.22 18.60 16.82
CA LEU A 365 20.31 19.15 15.98
C LEU A 365 21.67 18.53 16.31
N GLN A 366 21.88 18.07 17.55
CA GLN A 366 23.08 17.33 17.93
C GLN A 366 23.13 15.93 17.29
N THR A 367 21.99 15.25 17.14
CA THR A 367 21.93 13.91 16.51
C THR A 367 22.24 13.95 15.01
N VAL A 368 22.12 15.12 14.38
CA VAL A 368 22.44 15.32 12.94
C VAL A 368 23.95 15.43 12.71
N ARG A 369 24.72 15.87 13.72
CA ARG A 369 26.15 16.08 13.60
C ARG A 369 26.89 14.75 13.70
N LYS A 370 27.91 14.58 12.86
CA LYS A 370 28.82 13.44 12.92
C LYS A 370 29.54 13.50 14.29
N SER A 371 29.31 12.51 15.14
CA SER A 371 30.06 12.36 16.37
C SER A 371 31.34 11.58 16.06
N GLY A 372 32.48 12.07 16.53
CA GLY A 372 33.79 11.40 16.33
C GLY A 372 34.03 10.18 17.23
N THR A 373 33.02 9.69 17.94
CA THR A 373 33.09 8.61 18.94
C THR A 373 31.86 7.70 18.83
N PRO A 374 31.84 6.52 19.46
CA PRO A 374 30.88 5.43 19.19
C PRO A 374 29.40 5.74 19.44
N ASP A 375 29.07 6.95 19.79
CA ASP A 375 27.66 7.35 19.98
C ASP A 375 26.91 7.39 18.63
N PRO A 376 25.82 6.64 18.47
CA PRO A 376 25.04 6.63 17.25
C PRO A 376 24.48 8.03 16.96
N SER A 377 24.76 8.55 15.78
CA SER A 377 24.18 9.79 15.26
C SER A 377 23.46 9.52 13.95
N LEU A 378 22.48 10.34 13.60
CA LEU A 378 21.77 10.21 12.33
C LEU A 378 22.74 10.30 11.13
N ALA A 379 23.81 11.11 11.25
CA ALA A 379 24.84 11.20 10.21
C ALA A 379 25.60 9.88 10.03
N ASN A 380 25.92 9.17 11.12
CA ASN A 380 26.61 7.89 11.06
C ASN A 380 25.68 6.80 10.46
N ILE A 381 24.40 6.82 10.82
CA ILE A 381 23.41 5.92 10.23
C ILE A 381 23.28 6.19 8.73
N LYS A 382 23.22 7.46 8.31
CA LYS A 382 23.15 7.86 6.89
C LYS A 382 24.35 7.35 6.08
N GLU A 383 25.55 7.46 6.64
CA GLU A 383 26.77 6.94 6.02
C GLU A 383 26.76 5.41 5.90
N SER A 384 26.33 4.71 6.95
CA SER A 384 26.22 3.26 6.96
C SER A 384 25.18 2.74 5.98
N VAL A 385 23.99 3.35 5.94
CA VAL A 385 22.94 3.02 4.97
C VAL A 385 23.42 3.25 3.53
N LYS A 386 24.20 4.32 3.31
CA LYS A 386 24.84 4.56 2.00
C LYS A 386 25.81 3.44 1.64
N LYS A 387 26.70 3.02 2.58
CA LYS A 387 27.64 1.90 2.35
C LYS A 387 26.91 0.61 1.99
N PHE A 388 25.85 0.24 2.70
CA PHE A 388 25.04 -0.94 2.35
C PHE A 388 24.43 -0.85 0.96
N ARG A 389 23.91 0.32 0.58
CA ARG A 389 23.37 0.55 -0.77
C ARG A 389 24.43 0.41 -1.85
N ASP A 390 25.62 0.98 -1.61
CA ASP A 390 26.74 0.90 -2.56
C ASP A 390 27.25 -0.54 -2.68
N GLN A 391 27.28 -1.32 -1.59
CA GLN A 391 27.58 -2.75 -1.63
C GLN A 391 26.55 -3.54 -2.44
N ILE A 392 25.25 -3.29 -2.25
CA ILE A 392 24.20 -3.94 -3.04
C ILE A 392 24.38 -3.64 -4.52
N ARG A 393 24.67 -2.38 -4.89
CA ARG A 393 24.92 -1.99 -6.26
C ARG A 393 26.15 -2.71 -6.83
N PHE A 394 27.24 -2.71 -6.09
CA PHE A 394 28.48 -3.39 -6.50
C PHE A 394 28.26 -4.89 -6.74
N ILE A 395 27.54 -5.58 -5.86
CA ILE A 395 27.18 -6.99 -6.07
C ILE A 395 26.31 -7.15 -7.32
N GLY A 396 25.39 -6.21 -7.56
CA GLY A 396 24.52 -6.22 -8.75
C GLY A 396 25.30 -6.12 -10.07
N GLU A 397 26.45 -5.41 -10.07
CA GLU A 397 27.31 -5.20 -11.22
C GLU A 397 28.34 -6.35 -11.43
N GLN A 398 28.52 -7.27 -10.46
CA GLN A 398 29.42 -8.40 -10.60
C GLN A 398 28.90 -9.42 -11.62
N ASP A 399 29.80 -9.98 -12.40
CA ASP A 399 29.49 -11.11 -13.30
C ASP A 399 29.59 -12.44 -12.53
N ILE A 400 28.56 -12.72 -11.74
CA ILE A 400 28.41 -13.96 -10.96
C ILE A 400 27.00 -14.52 -11.19
N ASP A 401 26.85 -15.83 -10.89
CA ASP A 401 25.57 -16.49 -11.00
C ASP A 401 24.44 -15.76 -10.28
N ALA A 402 23.23 -15.75 -10.89
CA ALA A 402 22.08 -15.01 -10.40
C ALA A 402 21.64 -15.43 -8.98
N GLN A 403 21.75 -16.73 -8.65
CA GLN A 403 21.42 -17.23 -7.31
C GLN A 403 22.44 -16.78 -6.27
N GLU A 404 23.72 -16.80 -6.62
CA GLU A 404 24.79 -16.33 -5.73
C GLU A 404 24.69 -14.82 -5.53
N LYS A 405 24.40 -14.06 -6.60
CA LYS A 405 24.14 -12.61 -6.55
C LYS A 405 23.00 -12.32 -5.57
N ALA A 406 21.88 -13.03 -5.70
CA ALA A 406 20.72 -12.87 -4.83
C ALA A 406 21.08 -13.16 -3.36
N LYS A 407 21.78 -14.26 -3.07
CA LYS A 407 22.21 -14.62 -1.71
C LYS A 407 23.09 -13.52 -1.08
N ARG A 408 24.03 -12.98 -1.85
CA ARG A 408 24.92 -11.91 -1.36
C ARG A 408 24.15 -10.62 -1.09
N ILE A 409 23.25 -10.22 -1.99
CA ILE A 409 22.37 -9.05 -1.79
C ILE A 409 21.50 -9.24 -0.55
N ASP A 410 20.92 -10.43 -0.36
CA ASP A 410 20.07 -10.75 0.78
C ASP A 410 20.84 -10.65 2.10
N LYS A 411 22.07 -11.15 2.12
CA LYS A 411 22.95 -11.01 3.27
C LYS A 411 23.21 -9.54 3.64
N VAL A 412 23.50 -8.71 2.65
CA VAL A 412 23.74 -7.26 2.88
C VAL A 412 22.46 -6.56 3.33
N LYS A 413 21.29 -6.91 2.77
CA LYS A 413 20.00 -6.38 3.22
C LYS A 413 19.71 -6.75 4.67
N LYS A 414 19.96 -8.01 5.07
CA LYS A 414 19.82 -8.43 6.46
C LYS A 414 20.76 -7.64 7.38
N GLN A 415 22.03 -7.55 7.05
CA GLN A 415 23.01 -6.76 7.82
C GLN A 415 22.58 -5.29 7.98
N ARG A 416 21.99 -4.69 6.95
CA ARG A 416 21.44 -3.33 7.01
C ARG A 416 20.27 -3.24 7.98
N THR A 417 19.34 -4.21 7.94
CA THR A 417 18.18 -4.24 8.83
C THR A 417 18.64 -4.43 10.28
N ASP A 418 19.51 -5.38 10.55
CA ASP A 418 20.08 -5.63 11.88
C ASP A 418 20.80 -4.38 12.43
N TYR A 419 21.56 -3.70 11.57
CA TYR A 419 22.22 -2.43 11.93
C TYR A 419 21.21 -1.34 12.30
N LEU A 420 20.17 -1.18 11.49
CA LEU A 420 19.14 -0.18 11.74
C LEU A 420 18.34 -0.52 13.01
N ASN A 421 17.97 -1.76 13.23
CA ASN A 421 17.27 -2.20 14.44
C ASN A 421 18.07 -1.92 15.70
N THR A 422 19.40 -2.04 15.64
CA THR A 422 20.29 -1.78 16.77
C THR A 422 20.47 -0.27 17.06
N TYR A 423 20.69 0.53 16.02
CA TYR A 423 21.15 1.91 16.22
C TYR A 423 20.06 2.97 16.05
N LEU A 424 19.01 2.71 15.28
CA LEU A 424 17.94 3.69 15.04
C LEU A 424 17.15 4.03 16.30
N PRO A 425 16.76 3.08 17.19
CA PRO A 425 16.09 3.39 18.45
C PRO A 425 16.90 4.33 19.32
N LEU A 426 18.22 4.09 19.44
CA LEU A 426 19.13 4.92 20.24
C LEU A 426 19.22 6.38 19.75
N VAL A 427 18.98 6.60 18.45
CA VAL A 427 18.91 7.95 17.90
C VAL A 427 17.53 8.56 18.13
N ILE A 428 16.46 7.77 18.00
CA ILE A 428 15.08 8.23 18.23
C ILE A 428 14.87 8.65 19.68
N GLU A 429 15.43 7.93 20.66
CA GLU A 429 15.36 8.30 22.08
C GLU A 429 16.00 9.66 22.37
N LYS A 430 16.99 10.07 21.57
CA LYS A 430 17.64 11.38 21.67
C LYS A 430 16.89 12.49 20.91
N TYR A 431 15.91 12.13 20.08
CA TYR A 431 15.09 13.02 19.26
C TYR A 431 13.87 13.54 19.99
#